data_175e88428bda9dd16c38c561333b361a
#
_entry.id   175e88428bda9dd16c38c561333b361a
#
_cell.length_a   1.000
_cell.length_b   1.000
_cell.length_c   1.000
_cell.angle_alpha   90.00
_cell.angle_beta   90.00
_cell.angle_gamma   90.00
#
_symmetry.space_group_name_H-M   'P 1'
#
loop_
_entity.id
_entity.type
_entity.pdbx_description
1 polymer ?
#
loop_
_entity_poly.entity_id
_entity_poly.type
_entity_poly.pdbx_seq_one_letter_code
_entity_poly.pdbx_strand_id
1 'polypeptide(L)'
;MLKRFLTVSLCLLLTLAAAAQTKKTATKKATAGPAPDKAYLQKIWDGWATLDPANTAKFYATGPHTFFDIAPLKYNSWDEYENGVKGVLAGYKSAKFTVNDDAAIHTEGNLVWATATVKDEMTNKSGKVEMGAFRWTVVFENEDGKWLIVHEHVSAPLG
;
A
#
# COMPACT_ATOMS: atom_id res chain seq x y z
N MET A 1 -40.08 -79.30 -25.59
CA MET A 1 -40.22 -78.13 -24.77
C MET A 1 -38.86 -77.79 -24.18
N LEU A 2 -38.16 -76.84 -24.76
CA LEU A 2 -36.74 -76.54 -24.44
C LEU A 2 -36.68 -75.16 -23.72
N LYS A 3 -36.38 -75.20 -22.42
CA LYS A 3 -36.19 -73.95 -21.64
C LYS A 3 -34.74 -73.42 -21.81
N ARG A 4 -34.57 -72.32 -22.48
CA ARG A 4 -33.29 -71.60 -22.61
C ARG A 4 -33.07 -70.72 -21.36
N PHE A 5 -32.05 -71.06 -20.60
CA PHE A 5 -31.54 -70.17 -19.54
C PHE A 5 -30.62 -69.08 -20.16
N LEU A 6 -31.01 -67.84 -19.94
CA LEU A 6 -30.23 -66.68 -20.36
C LEU A 6 -29.37 -66.22 -19.17
N THR A 7 -28.10 -66.54 -19.22
CA THR A 7 -27.13 -66.02 -18.24
C THR A 7 -26.72 -64.59 -18.59
N VAL A 8 -27.13 -63.62 -17.75
CA VAL A 8 -26.70 -62.25 -17.87
C VAL A 8 -25.40 -62.13 -17.11
N SER A 9 -24.30 -61.91 -17.85
CA SER A 9 -22.98 -61.62 -17.28
C SER A 9 -22.88 -60.09 -16.98
N LEU A 10 -22.86 -59.76 -15.69
CA LEU A 10 -22.73 -58.38 -15.23
C LEU A 10 -21.23 -58.03 -15.14
N CYS A 11 -20.72 -57.35 -16.18
CA CYS A 11 -19.37 -56.77 -16.14
C CYS A 11 -19.32 -55.51 -15.25
N LEU A 12 -18.74 -55.66 -14.07
CA LEU A 12 -18.50 -54.56 -13.13
C LEU A 12 -17.26 -53.80 -13.58
N LEU A 13 -17.47 -52.67 -14.27
CA LEU A 13 -16.39 -51.73 -14.61
C LEU A 13 -16.03 -50.86 -13.38
N LEU A 14 -14.97 -51.23 -12.69
CA LEU A 14 -14.34 -50.38 -11.68
C LEU A 14 -13.57 -49.25 -12.38
N THR A 15 -14.15 -48.06 -12.42
CA THR A 15 -13.42 -46.85 -12.81
C THR A 15 -12.61 -46.35 -11.60
N LEU A 16 -11.28 -46.55 -11.61
CA LEU A 16 -10.38 -45.88 -10.70
C LEU A 16 -10.32 -44.38 -11.05
N ALA A 17 -11.02 -43.57 -10.29
CA ALA A 17 -10.81 -42.12 -10.32
C ALA A 17 -9.51 -41.79 -9.57
N ALA A 18 -8.42 -41.60 -10.30
CA ALA A 18 -7.17 -41.04 -9.75
C ALA A 18 -7.41 -39.58 -9.40
N ALA A 19 -7.67 -39.27 -8.13
CA ALA A 19 -7.68 -37.92 -7.62
C ALA A 19 -6.24 -37.39 -7.65
N ALA A 20 -5.94 -36.57 -8.66
CA ALA A 20 -4.70 -35.79 -8.71
C ALA A 20 -4.76 -34.75 -7.58
N GLN A 21 -4.18 -35.07 -6.43
CA GLN A 21 -3.91 -34.10 -5.40
C GLN A 21 -2.82 -33.13 -5.90
N THR A 22 -3.22 -31.98 -6.44
CA THR A 22 -2.31 -30.86 -6.65
C THR A 22 -1.77 -30.43 -5.29
N LYS A 23 -0.53 -30.82 -4.97
CA LYS A 23 0.23 -30.26 -3.86
C LYS A 23 0.35 -28.76 -4.10
N LYS A 24 -0.49 -27.98 -3.41
CA LYS A 24 -0.33 -26.53 -3.32
C LYS A 24 1.02 -26.30 -2.63
N THR A 25 2.04 -26.00 -3.41
CA THR A 25 3.37 -25.64 -2.89
C THR A 25 3.14 -24.38 -2.06
N ALA A 26 3.23 -24.50 -0.73
CA ALA A 26 3.19 -23.35 0.15
C ALA A 26 4.43 -22.52 -0.15
N THR A 27 4.27 -21.45 -0.91
CA THR A 27 5.31 -20.44 -1.10
C THR A 27 5.65 -19.91 0.28
N LYS A 28 6.90 -20.10 0.71
CA LYS A 28 7.39 -19.61 2.00
C LYS A 28 7.20 -18.09 2.01
N LYS A 29 6.19 -17.63 2.76
CA LYS A 29 5.91 -16.18 2.89
C LYS A 29 7.17 -15.56 3.44
N ALA A 30 7.72 -14.57 2.75
CA ALA A 30 8.89 -13.84 3.24
C ALA A 30 8.58 -13.31 4.65
N THR A 31 9.54 -13.41 5.55
CA THR A 31 9.38 -12.88 6.91
C THR A 31 9.27 -11.36 6.78
N ALA A 32 8.17 -10.79 7.28
CA ALA A 32 7.98 -9.34 7.30
C ALA A 32 9.18 -8.66 7.98
N GLY A 33 9.69 -7.61 7.39
CA GLY A 33 10.61 -6.70 8.08
C GLY A 33 9.93 -6.07 9.31
N PRO A 34 10.67 -5.36 10.16
CA PRO A 34 10.08 -4.68 11.31
C PRO A 34 8.94 -3.76 10.84
N ALA A 35 7.85 -3.74 11.62
CA ALA A 35 6.71 -2.88 11.31
C ALA A 35 7.13 -1.40 11.28
N PRO A 36 6.48 -0.56 10.45
CA PRO A 36 6.70 0.87 10.46
C PRO A 36 6.63 1.47 11.87
N ASP A 37 7.63 2.24 12.22
CA ASP A 37 7.70 3.06 13.42
C ASP A 37 7.71 4.55 13.03
N LYS A 38 7.78 5.45 14.02
CA LYS A 38 7.83 6.89 13.75
C LYS A 38 9.02 7.29 12.86
N ALA A 39 10.18 6.61 13.01
CA ALA A 39 11.33 6.88 12.17
C ALA A 39 11.09 6.45 10.72
N TYR A 40 10.33 5.37 10.51
CA TYR A 40 9.90 4.97 9.18
C TYR A 40 8.92 6.00 8.57
N LEU A 41 7.96 6.49 9.35
CA LEU A 41 7.06 7.57 8.92
C LEU A 41 7.84 8.82 8.51
N GLN A 42 8.85 9.21 9.28
CA GLN A 42 9.69 10.36 8.96
C GLN A 42 10.46 10.17 7.65
N LYS A 43 11.01 8.96 7.38
CA LYS A 43 11.71 8.67 6.12
C LYS A 43 10.84 8.86 4.87
N ILE A 44 9.54 8.62 4.98
CA ILE A 44 8.61 8.87 3.87
C ILE A 44 8.55 10.36 3.60
N TRP A 45 8.40 11.18 4.64
CA TRP A 45 8.35 12.63 4.52
C TRP A 45 9.71 13.26 4.15
N ASP A 46 10.83 12.65 4.56
CA ASP A 46 12.16 13.02 4.06
C ASP A 46 12.29 12.78 2.54
N GLY A 47 11.65 11.74 2.03
CA GLY A 47 11.54 11.50 0.58
C GLY A 47 10.77 12.63 -0.12
N TRP A 48 9.61 13.01 0.40
CA TRP A 48 8.82 14.12 -0.13
C TRP A 48 9.54 15.49 -0.04
N ALA A 49 10.37 15.70 1.00
CA ALA A 49 11.18 16.91 1.17
C ALA A 49 12.22 17.10 0.06
N THR A 50 12.53 16.09 -0.70
CA THR A 50 13.43 16.20 -1.88
C THR A 50 12.78 16.93 -3.05
N LEU A 51 11.47 17.20 -3.00
CA LEU A 51 10.65 17.75 -4.08
C LEU A 51 10.61 16.89 -5.36
N ASP A 52 11.08 15.65 -5.27
CA ASP A 52 11.00 14.64 -6.33
C ASP A 52 10.19 13.42 -5.82
N PRO A 53 8.94 13.26 -6.25
CA PRO A 53 8.10 12.13 -5.84
C PRO A 53 8.73 10.76 -6.11
N ALA A 54 9.59 10.61 -7.12
CA ALA A 54 10.25 9.35 -7.41
C ALA A 54 11.09 8.82 -6.22
N ASN A 55 11.56 9.71 -5.33
CA ASN A 55 12.29 9.32 -4.13
C ASN A 55 11.40 8.66 -3.06
N THR A 56 10.08 8.79 -3.18
CA THR A 56 9.07 8.17 -2.29
C THR A 56 8.45 6.93 -2.89
N ALA A 57 8.57 6.68 -4.19
CA ALA A 57 7.93 5.55 -4.90
C ALA A 57 8.15 4.19 -4.23
N LYS A 58 9.32 3.97 -3.64
CA LYS A 58 9.66 2.73 -2.91
C LYS A 58 8.81 2.44 -1.68
N PHE A 59 8.07 3.41 -1.18
CA PHE A 59 7.18 3.29 -0.03
C PHE A 59 5.74 3.01 -0.42
N TYR A 60 5.38 3.14 -1.68
CA TYR A 60 4.01 3.02 -2.17
C TYR A 60 3.81 1.71 -2.92
N ALA A 61 2.67 1.07 -2.69
CA ALA A 61 2.23 -0.07 -3.47
C ALA A 61 1.84 0.38 -4.88
N THR A 62 2.14 -0.47 -5.86
CA THR A 62 1.69 -0.28 -7.24
C THR A 62 0.32 -0.93 -7.42
N GLY A 63 -0.50 -0.39 -8.32
CA GLY A 63 -1.83 -0.92 -8.60
C GLY A 63 -2.97 0.06 -8.26
N PRO A 64 -4.22 -0.42 -8.21
CA PRO A 64 -5.40 0.43 -8.06
C PRO A 64 -5.65 0.79 -6.59
N HIS A 65 -4.79 1.59 -6.00
CA HIS A 65 -4.95 2.13 -4.65
C HIS A 65 -5.45 3.57 -4.71
N THR A 66 -6.26 3.96 -3.73
CA THR A 66 -6.79 5.33 -3.62
C THR A 66 -5.98 6.12 -2.62
N PHE A 67 -5.54 7.32 -3.02
CA PHE A 67 -4.86 8.27 -2.16
C PHE A 67 -5.65 9.58 -2.13
N PHE A 68 -5.85 10.14 -0.95
CA PHE A 68 -6.47 11.44 -0.74
C PHE A 68 -5.39 12.44 -0.36
N ASP A 69 -5.36 13.57 -1.03
CA ASP A 69 -4.45 14.67 -0.75
C ASP A 69 -5.25 15.96 -0.60
N ILE A 70 -4.59 17.04 -0.22
CA ILE A 70 -5.18 18.38 -0.06
C ILE A 70 -5.84 18.82 -1.37
N ALA A 71 -5.22 18.53 -2.50
CA ALA A 71 -5.75 18.73 -3.85
C ALA A 71 -4.96 17.89 -4.87
N PRO A 72 -5.64 17.25 -5.84
CA PRO A 72 -7.09 17.16 -6.05
C PRO A 72 -7.76 16.24 -5.03
N LEU A 73 -9.08 16.07 -5.17
CA LEU A 73 -9.91 15.29 -4.24
C LEU A 73 -9.39 13.86 -4.00
N LYS A 74 -8.86 13.20 -5.04
CA LYS A 74 -8.26 11.85 -4.94
C LYS A 74 -7.37 11.54 -6.13
N TYR A 75 -6.51 10.55 -5.90
CA TYR A 75 -5.77 9.80 -6.92
C TYR A 75 -6.17 8.33 -6.86
N ASN A 76 -6.20 7.61 -7.99
CA ASN A 76 -6.65 6.22 -8.06
C ASN A 76 -5.49 5.22 -8.21
N SER A 77 -4.27 5.71 -8.28
CA SER A 77 -3.05 4.91 -8.36
C SER A 77 -1.84 5.73 -7.91
N TRP A 78 -0.72 5.05 -7.66
CA TRP A 78 0.55 5.73 -7.40
C TRP A 78 0.96 6.62 -8.58
N ASP A 79 0.82 6.14 -9.81
CA ASP A 79 1.22 6.90 -11.02
C ASP A 79 0.46 8.23 -11.14
N GLU A 80 -0.84 8.22 -10.82
CA GLU A 80 -1.64 9.45 -10.78
C GLU A 80 -1.14 10.39 -9.68
N TYR A 81 -0.85 9.83 -8.49
CA TYR A 81 -0.39 10.59 -7.34
C TYR A 81 0.98 11.20 -7.59
N GLU A 82 1.96 10.42 -8.03
CA GLU A 82 3.31 10.89 -8.39
C GLU A 82 3.26 12.06 -9.37
N ASN A 83 2.50 11.91 -10.46
CA ASN A 83 2.39 12.93 -11.49
C ASN A 83 1.68 14.20 -11.00
N GLY A 84 0.63 14.04 -10.20
CA GLY A 84 -0.13 15.18 -9.66
C GLY A 84 0.70 16.00 -8.67
N VAL A 85 1.34 15.34 -7.71
CA VAL A 85 2.16 16.01 -6.68
C VAL A 85 3.41 16.63 -7.31
N LYS A 86 3.99 16.03 -8.34
CA LYS A 86 5.12 16.62 -9.07
C LYS A 86 4.81 18.02 -9.58
N GLY A 87 3.58 18.24 -10.08
CA GLY A 87 3.12 19.56 -10.51
C GLY A 87 3.06 20.56 -9.36
N VAL A 88 2.58 20.15 -8.19
CA VAL A 88 2.51 21.01 -6.98
C VAL A 88 3.92 21.36 -6.48
N LEU A 89 4.78 20.36 -6.34
CA LEU A 89 6.14 20.54 -5.84
C LEU A 89 7.02 21.38 -6.76
N ALA A 90 6.71 21.42 -8.05
CA ALA A 90 7.43 22.25 -9.02
C ALA A 90 7.42 23.76 -8.70
N GLY A 91 6.50 24.21 -7.84
CA GLY A 91 6.44 25.61 -7.36
C GLY A 91 7.47 25.96 -6.28
N TYR A 92 8.09 24.95 -5.69
CA TYR A 92 8.98 25.09 -4.53
C TYR A 92 10.45 24.85 -4.87
N LYS A 93 11.34 25.39 -4.07
CA LYS A 93 12.80 25.19 -4.17
C LYS A 93 13.38 24.41 -2.99
N SER A 94 12.66 24.35 -1.88
CA SER A 94 13.00 23.51 -0.72
C SER A 94 11.76 23.21 0.10
N ALA A 95 11.76 22.06 0.76
CA ALA A 95 10.75 21.64 1.71
C ALA A 95 11.40 20.93 2.90
N LYS A 96 10.76 21.04 4.06
CA LYS A 96 11.04 20.26 5.25
C LYS A 96 9.74 19.82 5.85
N PHE A 97 9.63 18.53 6.14
CA PHE A 97 8.49 17.95 6.82
C PHE A 97 8.93 17.31 8.13
N THR A 98 8.13 17.44 9.17
CA THR A 98 8.44 16.87 10.48
C THR A 98 7.19 16.16 11.03
N VAL A 99 7.27 14.84 11.17
CA VAL A 99 6.24 14.04 11.84
C VAL A 99 6.27 14.36 13.33
N ASN A 100 5.16 14.88 13.85
CA ASN A 100 5.05 15.29 15.25
C ASN A 100 5.04 14.09 16.22
N ASP A 101 5.12 14.39 17.52
CA ASP A 101 5.12 13.35 18.57
C ASP A 101 3.74 12.77 18.87
N ASP A 102 2.69 13.27 18.21
CA ASP A 102 1.33 12.74 18.29
C ASP A 102 1.09 11.51 17.39
N ALA A 103 2.14 11.01 16.72
CA ALA A 103 2.04 9.83 15.87
C ALA A 103 1.55 8.62 16.67
N ALA A 104 0.41 8.06 16.27
CA ALA A 104 -0.16 6.83 16.80
C ALA A 104 -0.08 5.74 15.72
N ILE A 105 0.54 4.60 16.06
CA ILE A 105 0.82 3.50 15.13
C ILE A 105 0.20 2.23 15.67
N HIS A 106 -0.54 1.53 14.83
CA HIS A 106 -1.25 0.31 15.18
C HIS A 106 -0.91 -0.79 14.19
N THR A 107 -0.60 -1.98 14.70
CA THR A 107 -0.21 -3.13 13.87
C THR A 107 -1.21 -4.26 14.08
N GLU A 108 -1.74 -4.80 12.99
CA GLU A 108 -2.62 -5.97 13.02
C GLU A 108 -2.30 -6.91 11.84
N GLY A 109 -1.65 -8.03 12.16
CA GLY A 109 -1.26 -9.01 11.16
C GLY A 109 -0.30 -8.45 10.11
N ASN A 110 -0.76 -8.38 8.87
CA ASN A 110 -0.01 -7.81 7.73
C ASN A 110 -0.38 -6.35 7.43
N LEU A 111 -1.14 -5.70 8.31
CA LEU A 111 -1.53 -4.30 8.18
C LEU A 111 -0.91 -3.47 9.30
N VAL A 112 -0.49 -2.26 8.94
CA VAL A 112 -0.17 -1.19 9.88
C VAL A 112 -0.95 0.03 9.44
N TRP A 113 -1.59 0.71 10.39
CA TRP A 113 -2.14 2.03 10.12
C TRP A 113 -1.63 3.04 11.15
N ALA A 114 -1.44 4.26 10.69
CA ALA A 114 -0.96 5.32 11.55
C ALA A 114 -1.70 6.62 11.30
N THR A 115 -1.79 7.44 12.35
CA THR A 115 -2.23 8.83 12.28
C THR A 115 -1.15 9.71 12.87
N ALA A 116 -0.92 10.87 12.26
CA ALA A 116 0.00 11.87 12.78
C ALA A 116 -0.41 13.27 12.30
N THR A 117 0.05 14.29 12.99
CA THR A 117 0.19 15.60 12.35
C THR A 117 1.61 15.78 11.85
N VAL A 118 1.75 16.49 10.74
CA VAL A 118 3.04 16.77 10.10
C VAL A 118 3.18 18.26 9.94
N LYS A 119 4.27 18.82 10.44
CA LYS A 119 4.66 20.21 10.18
C LYS A 119 5.35 20.30 8.83
N ASP A 120 5.01 21.33 8.07
CA ASP A 120 5.67 21.66 6.83
C ASP A 120 6.31 23.06 6.88
N GLU A 121 7.47 23.17 6.28
CA GLU A 121 8.17 24.40 6.00
C GLU A 121 8.62 24.34 4.55
N MET A 122 7.98 25.12 3.70
CA MET A 122 8.25 25.11 2.26
C MET A 122 8.68 26.48 1.78
N THR A 123 9.73 26.52 0.97
CA THR A 123 10.18 27.78 0.34
C THR A 123 9.84 27.72 -1.14
N ASN A 124 9.00 28.63 -1.59
CA ASN A 124 8.64 28.70 -3.00
C ASN A 124 9.76 29.34 -3.84
N LYS A 125 9.61 29.30 -5.16
CA LYS A 125 10.60 29.83 -6.11
C LYS A 125 10.83 31.34 -5.99
N SER A 126 9.85 32.08 -5.47
CA SER A 126 10.04 33.55 -5.19
C SER A 126 10.82 33.81 -3.91
N GLY A 127 11.11 32.80 -3.10
CA GLY A 127 11.84 32.91 -1.84
C GLY A 127 10.95 33.11 -0.61
N LYS A 128 9.63 33.11 -0.77
CA LYS A 128 8.69 33.14 0.34
C LYS A 128 8.69 31.81 1.07
N VAL A 129 8.84 31.87 2.40
CA VAL A 129 8.68 30.71 3.27
C VAL A 129 7.21 30.57 3.66
N GLU A 130 6.66 29.40 3.51
CA GLU A 130 5.31 29.03 3.91
C GLU A 130 5.42 27.92 4.96
N MET A 131 4.71 28.09 6.07
CA MET A 131 4.71 27.14 7.19
C MET A 131 3.30 26.72 7.47
N GLY A 132 3.12 25.43 7.70
CA GLY A 132 1.83 24.85 7.98
C GLY A 132 1.91 23.59 8.83
N ALA A 133 0.77 22.99 9.00
CA ALA A 133 0.63 21.64 9.53
C ALA A 133 -0.62 20.99 8.93
N PHE A 134 -0.53 19.71 8.68
CA PHE A 134 -1.62 18.92 8.14
C PHE A 134 -1.79 17.60 8.91
N ARG A 135 -2.92 16.96 8.71
CA ARG A 135 -3.23 15.64 9.24
C ARG A 135 -2.86 14.60 8.21
N TRP A 136 -2.26 13.52 8.66
CA TRP A 136 -1.90 12.39 7.84
C TRP A 136 -2.41 11.10 8.47
N THR A 137 -3.20 10.36 7.71
CA THR A 137 -3.57 8.98 8.00
C THR A 137 -2.98 8.11 6.91
N VAL A 138 -2.33 7.01 7.29
CA VAL A 138 -1.65 6.13 6.35
C VAL A 138 -1.91 4.67 6.71
N VAL A 139 -2.11 3.84 5.69
CA VAL A 139 -2.28 2.39 5.81
C VAL A 139 -1.19 1.71 5.01
N PHE A 140 -0.46 0.83 5.69
CA PHE A 140 0.56 -0.02 5.09
C PHE A 140 0.07 -1.46 5.03
N GLU A 141 0.39 -2.15 3.95
CA GLU A 141 0.30 -3.59 3.86
C GLU A 141 1.69 -4.19 3.68
N ASN A 142 1.91 -5.36 4.31
CA ASN A 142 3.15 -6.09 4.09
C ASN A 142 3.04 -6.95 2.85
N GLU A 143 3.75 -6.55 1.80
CA GLU A 143 3.88 -7.28 0.54
C GLU A 143 5.29 -7.87 0.43
N ASP A 144 5.40 -9.18 0.48
CA ASP A 144 6.66 -9.93 0.35
C ASP A 144 7.80 -9.44 1.25
N GLY A 145 7.46 -9.05 2.48
CA GLY A 145 8.42 -8.59 3.49
C GLY A 145 8.65 -7.08 3.49
N LYS A 146 8.01 -6.34 2.61
CA LYS A 146 8.08 -4.87 2.54
C LYS A 146 6.77 -4.27 3.00
N TRP A 147 6.85 -3.21 3.79
CA TRP A 147 5.71 -2.41 4.18
C TRP A 147 5.48 -1.30 3.15
N LEU A 148 4.38 -1.39 2.41
CA LEU A 148 4.03 -0.46 1.36
C LEU A 148 2.74 0.27 1.70
N ILE A 149 2.66 1.55 1.36
CA ILE A 149 1.46 2.37 1.51
C ILE A 149 0.44 1.93 0.47
N VAL A 150 -0.72 1.47 0.95
CA VAL A 150 -1.87 1.08 0.12
C VAL A 150 -2.98 2.13 0.16
N HIS A 151 -2.95 3.01 1.14
CA HIS A 151 -3.86 4.15 1.27
C HIS A 151 -3.23 5.24 2.13
N GLU A 152 -3.48 6.49 1.76
CA GLU A 152 -3.23 7.61 2.67
C GLU A 152 -4.25 8.72 2.47
N HIS A 153 -4.39 9.53 3.50
CA HIS A 153 -5.20 10.73 3.51
C HIS A 153 -4.43 11.88 4.15
N VAL A 154 -4.15 12.90 3.36
CA VAL A 154 -3.56 14.15 3.80
C VAL A 154 -4.65 15.22 3.78
N SER A 155 -4.81 15.98 4.87
CA SER A 155 -5.78 17.07 4.94
C SER A 155 -5.28 18.23 5.78
N ALA A 156 -5.47 19.45 5.27
CA ALA A 156 -5.21 20.67 6.03
C ALA A 156 -6.45 21.06 6.86
N PRO A 157 -6.29 21.70 8.03
CA PRO A 157 -7.40 22.35 8.71
C PRO A 157 -7.94 23.49 7.84
N LEU A 158 -9.25 23.65 7.84
CA LEU A 158 -9.86 24.88 7.30
C LEU A 158 -9.51 26.01 8.26
N GLY A 159 -8.93 27.07 7.74
CA GLY A 159 -8.59 28.28 8.50
C GLY A 159 -9.80 29.14 8.82
#